data_7fa143e516b8a2a9365815d59f4e3deb
#
_entry.id   7fa143e516b8a2a9365815d59f4e3deb
#
_cell.length_a   1.000
_cell.length_b   1.000
_cell.length_c   1.000
_cell.angle_alpha   90.00
_cell.angle_beta   90.00
_cell.angle_gamma   90.00
#
_symmetry.space_group_name_H-M   'P 1'
#
loop_
_entity.id
_entity.type
_entity.pdbx_description
1 polymer ?
#
loop_
_entity_poly.entity_id
_entity_poly.type
_entity_poly.pdbx_seq_one_letter_code
_entity_poly.pdbx_strand_id
1 'polypeptide(L)'
;MKTNLSHLLILVTFLLGTQFAEAQQKLFQFGVEKSFDESILNAKAKGKAIQWIDVNTSDSTWKAKGNLLQNSGNPIGVVRSEKMYENFIMHVEWRHLEKGGNSGIFVWCDAKADPKSRLPMGMEVQMLELDWVNINAVDGKQQPIAYVHGELFGAGGMTASPDNPRGERSKSLENRCLGVGEWNKYTVVCVDGTVKLAVNGKFVNSIRLASKRKGYLCLEAEGAKMEFRNLQIIELEPGMDRPEFVVDAL
;
A
#
# COMPACT_ATOMS: atom_id res chain seq x y z
N MET A 1 -38.58 -34.75 -63.78
CA MET A 1 -38.46 -33.51 -63.04
C MET A 1 -37.63 -33.79 -61.71
N LYS A 2 -36.39 -33.33 -61.72
CA LYS A 2 -35.48 -33.54 -60.60
C LYS A 2 -35.42 -32.25 -59.74
N THR A 3 -35.87 -32.32 -58.53
CA THR A 3 -35.78 -31.23 -57.59
C THR A 3 -34.47 -31.37 -56.77
N ASN A 4 -33.56 -30.40 -56.98
CA ASN A 4 -32.33 -30.30 -56.18
C ASN A 4 -32.62 -29.57 -54.84
N LEU A 5 -32.34 -30.26 -53.76
CA LEU A 5 -32.41 -29.71 -52.41
C LEU A 5 -30.99 -29.26 -52.00
N SER A 6 -30.78 -27.96 -52.03
CA SER A 6 -29.51 -27.36 -51.61
C SER A 6 -29.47 -27.34 -50.06
N HIS A 7 -28.52 -28.05 -49.47
CA HIS A 7 -28.25 -27.98 -48.05
C HIS A 7 -27.38 -26.76 -47.78
N LEU A 8 -27.96 -25.76 -47.13
CA LEU A 8 -27.22 -24.60 -46.61
C LEU A 8 -26.55 -25.00 -45.28
N LEU A 9 -25.25 -25.23 -45.31
CA LEU A 9 -24.44 -25.51 -44.11
C LEU A 9 -24.12 -24.18 -43.43
N ILE A 10 -24.80 -23.87 -42.31
CA ILE A 10 -24.47 -22.69 -41.49
C ILE A 10 -23.29 -23.09 -40.61
N LEU A 11 -22.12 -22.54 -40.93
CA LEU A 11 -20.91 -22.67 -40.11
C LEU A 11 -21.01 -21.66 -38.94
N VAL A 12 -21.43 -22.11 -37.77
CA VAL A 12 -21.39 -21.30 -36.57
C VAL A 12 -19.95 -21.36 -35.99
N THR A 13 -19.16 -20.36 -36.32
CA THR A 13 -17.85 -20.16 -35.67
C THR A 13 -18.05 -19.65 -34.25
N PHE A 14 -17.95 -20.52 -33.28
CA PHE A 14 -17.77 -20.12 -31.89
C PHE A 14 -16.40 -19.43 -31.74
N LEU A 15 -16.38 -18.11 -31.73
CA LEU A 15 -15.25 -17.34 -31.21
C LEU A 15 -15.23 -17.53 -29.68
N LEU A 16 -14.47 -18.52 -29.25
CA LEU A 16 -14.01 -18.60 -27.87
C LEU A 16 -13.05 -17.41 -27.65
N GLY A 17 -13.59 -16.31 -27.17
CA GLY A 17 -12.79 -15.22 -26.64
C GLY A 17 -12.06 -15.71 -25.39
N THR A 18 -10.86 -16.26 -25.56
CA THR A 18 -9.92 -16.41 -24.45
C THR A 18 -9.54 -15.00 -24.00
N GLN A 19 -10.19 -14.53 -22.93
CA GLN A 19 -9.65 -13.40 -22.18
C GLN A 19 -8.34 -13.89 -21.55
N PHE A 20 -7.23 -13.64 -22.24
CA PHE A 20 -5.94 -13.67 -21.60
C PHE A 20 -5.98 -12.55 -20.56
N ALA A 21 -6.07 -12.91 -19.28
CA ALA A 21 -5.72 -11.99 -18.21
C ALA A 21 -4.28 -11.56 -18.53
N GLU A 22 -4.07 -10.32 -18.97
CA GLU A 22 -2.73 -9.77 -19.10
C GLU A 22 -2.05 -9.96 -17.75
N ALA A 23 -1.02 -10.82 -17.72
CA ALA A 23 -0.23 -11.00 -16.53
C ALA A 23 0.35 -9.62 -16.17
N GLN A 24 -0.07 -9.06 -15.05
CA GLN A 24 0.44 -7.76 -14.60
C GLN A 24 1.96 -7.81 -14.53
N GLN A 25 2.61 -6.88 -15.22
CA GLN A 25 4.05 -6.86 -15.34
C GLN A 25 4.67 -6.55 -14.00
N LYS A 26 5.58 -7.44 -13.53
CA LYS A 26 6.42 -7.18 -12.36
C LYS A 26 7.33 -6.01 -12.68
N LEU A 27 7.23 -4.94 -11.89
CA LEU A 27 7.93 -3.70 -12.15
C LEU A 27 9.37 -3.74 -11.61
N PHE A 28 9.54 -4.15 -10.34
CA PHE A 28 10.85 -4.24 -9.69
C PHE A 28 10.82 -5.10 -8.43
N GLN A 29 12.02 -5.38 -7.89
CA GLN A 29 12.22 -5.97 -6.57
C GLN A 29 12.66 -4.89 -5.59
N PHE A 30 12.03 -4.83 -4.42
CA PHE A 30 12.41 -3.93 -3.34
C PHE A 30 11.94 -4.46 -2.00
N GLY A 31 12.85 -4.49 -1.01
CA GLY A 31 12.60 -5.04 0.30
C GLY A 31 12.69 -6.56 0.37
N VAL A 32 12.55 -7.09 1.56
CA VAL A 32 12.64 -8.52 1.86
C VAL A 32 11.52 -8.98 2.79
N GLU A 33 11.05 -10.20 2.60
CA GLU A 33 10.14 -10.89 3.52
C GLU A 33 10.85 -12.07 4.19
N LYS A 34 10.48 -12.33 5.43
CA LYS A 34 10.92 -13.48 6.24
C LYS A 34 9.75 -14.00 7.05
N SER A 35 9.74 -15.29 7.36
CA SER A 35 8.86 -15.79 8.42
C SER A 35 9.33 -15.32 9.80
N PHE A 36 8.45 -15.41 10.78
CA PHE A 36 8.77 -15.08 12.17
C PHE A 36 9.92 -15.95 12.68
N ASP A 37 9.86 -17.26 12.43
CA ASP A 37 10.91 -18.20 12.83
C ASP A 37 12.26 -17.88 12.19
N GLU A 38 12.29 -17.56 10.89
CA GLU A 38 13.53 -17.14 10.21
C GLU A 38 14.11 -15.85 10.80
N SER A 39 13.26 -14.92 11.24
CA SER A 39 13.73 -13.66 11.81
C SER A 39 14.32 -13.81 13.21
N ILE A 40 13.82 -14.76 14.01
CA ILE A 40 14.26 -15.04 15.38
C ILE A 40 15.41 -16.06 15.42
N LEU A 41 15.23 -17.21 14.73
CA LEU A 41 16.18 -18.30 14.79
C LEU A 41 17.40 -18.07 13.88
N ASN A 42 17.24 -17.29 12.84
CA ASN A 42 18.31 -16.94 11.90
C ASN A 42 18.25 -15.47 11.48
N ALA A 43 18.67 -14.58 12.37
CA ALA A 43 18.73 -13.14 12.08
C ALA A 43 19.55 -12.77 10.84
N LYS A 44 20.47 -13.65 10.40
CA LYS A 44 21.28 -13.47 9.17
C LYS A 44 20.61 -14.01 7.91
N ALA A 45 19.44 -14.65 8.01
CA ALA A 45 18.71 -15.10 6.83
C ALA A 45 18.42 -13.90 5.92
N LYS A 46 18.76 -14.02 4.64
CA LYS A 46 18.64 -12.93 3.68
C LYS A 46 17.17 -12.54 3.40
N GLY A 47 16.22 -13.41 3.68
CA GLY A 47 14.82 -13.26 3.32
C GLY A 47 14.59 -13.40 1.81
N LYS A 48 13.34 -13.42 1.42
CA LYS A 48 12.90 -13.47 0.03
C LYS A 48 12.60 -12.06 -0.47
N ALA A 49 13.06 -11.71 -1.66
CA ALA A 49 12.80 -10.41 -2.26
C ALA A 49 11.31 -10.21 -2.56
N ILE A 50 10.76 -9.07 -2.16
CA ILE A 50 9.38 -8.69 -2.46
C ILE A 50 9.30 -8.18 -3.90
N GLN A 51 8.37 -8.74 -4.67
CA GLN A 51 8.05 -8.31 -6.03
C GLN A 51 6.96 -7.24 -5.98
N TRP A 52 7.12 -6.19 -6.78
CA TRP A 52 6.15 -5.10 -6.90
C TRP A 52 5.55 -5.07 -8.29
N ILE A 53 4.27 -4.80 -8.35
CA ILE A 53 3.45 -4.75 -9.57
C ILE A 53 2.89 -3.34 -9.69
N ASP A 54 2.97 -2.75 -10.87
CA ASP A 54 2.31 -1.49 -11.14
C ASP A 54 0.79 -1.65 -11.14
N VAL A 55 0.10 -0.71 -10.48
CA VAL A 55 -1.36 -0.67 -10.50
C VAL A 55 -1.85 0.40 -11.46
N ASN A 56 -1.28 1.60 -11.37
CA ASN A 56 -1.74 2.74 -12.16
C ASN A 56 -0.74 3.91 -12.20
N THR A 57 0.55 3.63 -12.08
CA THR A 57 1.62 4.63 -12.23
C THR A 57 2.18 4.61 -13.66
N SER A 58 3.42 5.00 -13.85
CA SER A 58 4.13 4.91 -15.13
C SER A 58 5.53 4.35 -14.93
N ASP A 59 6.15 3.87 -15.99
CA ASP A 59 7.52 3.30 -15.96
C ASP A 59 8.56 4.28 -15.40
N SER A 60 8.31 5.59 -15.49
CA SER A 60 9.21 6.63 -14.97
C SER A 60 8.96 7.00 -13.51
N THR A 61 7.84 6.56 -12.92
CA THR A 61 7.44 6.94 -11.56
C THR A 61 8.39 6.35 -10.52
N TRP A 62 8.79 5.09 -10.71
CA TRP A 62 9.56 4.35 -9.72
C TRP A 62 10.96 3.97 -10.25
N LYS A 63 11.98 4.15 -9.41
CA LYS A 63 13.36 3.76 -9.71
C LYS A 63 13.94 2.98 -8.53
N ALA A 64 14.12 1.68 -8.71
CA ALA A 64 14.74 0.79 -7.72
C ALA A 64 16.24 0.62 -8.04
N LYS A 65 17.10 0.82 -7.01
CA LYS A 65 18.53 0.58 -7.10
C LYS A 65 19.03 -0.05 -5.79
N GLY A 66 19.26 -1.34 -5.80
CA GLY A 66 19.64 -2.08 -4.59
C GLY A 66 18.59 -1.93 -3.49
N ASN A 67 18.98 -1.37 -2.36
CA ASN A 67 18.11 -1.16 -1.20
C ASN A 67 17.42 0.22 -1.18
N LEU A 68 17.51 0.98 -2.27
CA LEU A 68 16.87 2.29 -2.42
C LEU A 68 15.78 2.23 -3.48
N LEU A 69 14.58 2.68 -3.12
CA LEU A 69 13.48 2.92 -4.03
C LEU A 69 13.13 4.39 -4.00
N GLN A 70 13.14 5.04 -5.16
CA GLN A 70 12.75 6.43 -5.33
C GLN A 70 11.46 6.49 -6.14
N ASN A 71 10.54 7.39 -5.79
CA ASN A 71 9.42 7.77 -6.65
C ASN A 71 9.47 9.26 -7.01
N SER A 72 8.88 9.60 -8.15
CA SER A 72 8.77 10.97 -8.65
C SER A 72 7.55 11.72 -8.11
N GLY A 73 6.63 11.03 -7.46
CA GLY A 73 5.32 11.56 -7.07
C GLY A 73 4.29 11.62 -8.20
N ASN A 74 4.68 11.37 -9.47
CA ASN A 74 3.81 11.55 -10.62
C ASN A 74 3.93 10.40 -11.64
N PRO A 75 2.77 9.99 -12.23
CA PRO A 75 1.40 10.35 -11.84
C PRO A 75 1.06 9.86 -10.44
N ILE A 76 0.05 10.45 -9.77
CA ILE A 76 -0.49 9.92 -8.53
C ILE A 76 -0.96 8.49 -8.76
N GLY A 77 -0.61 7.58 -7.86
CA GLY A 77 -0.97 6.17 -7.96
C GLY A 77 -0.11 5.29 -7.08
N VAL A 78 -0.26 4.00 -7.22
CA VAL A 78 0.39 3.02 -6.36
C VAL A 78 1.05 1.89 -7.14
N VAL A 79 2.08 1.32 -6.53
CA VAL A 79 2.53 -0.04 -6.81
C VAL A 79 2.08 -0.94 -5.66
N ARG A 80 1.78 -2.20 -5.95
CA ARG A 80 1.39 -3.19 -4.94
C ARG A 80 2.37 -4.35 -4.87
N SER A 81 2.43 -5.02 -3.72
CA SER A 81 3.11 -6.31 -3.61
C SER A 81 2.46 -7.35 -4.54
N GLU A 82 3.24 -8.33 -5.03
CA GLU A 82 2.69 -9.48 -5.76
C GLU A 82 1.83 -10.36 -4.84
N LYS A 83 2.26 -10.53 -3.59
CA LYS A 83 1.65 -11.36 -2.57
C LYS A 83 0.76 -10.54 -1.64
N MET A 84 -0.34 -11.14 -1.16
CA MET A 84 -1.13 -10.62 -0.05
C MET A 84 -0.51 -11.00 1.29
N TYR A 85 -0.68 -10.12 2.27
CA TYR A 85 -0.24 -10.32 3.66
C TYR A 85 -1.43 -10.21 4.61
N GLU A 86 -1.42 -11.01 5.67
CA GLU A 86 -2.45 -11.04 6.70
C GLU A 86 -1.90 -10.48 8.01
N ASN A 87 -1.14 -11.27 8.75
CA ASN A 87 -0.48 -10.85 9.98
C ASN A 87 1.00 -10.63 9.73
N PHE A 88 1.52 -9.47 10.05
CA PHE A 88 2.93 -9.14 9.79
C PHE A 88 3.42 -7.95 10.61
N ILE A 89 4.74 -7.84 10.71
CA ILE A 89 5.44 -6.64 11.16
C ILE A 89 6.21 -6.10 9.96
N MET A 90 6.02 -4.82 9.65
CA MET A 90 6.74 -4.12 8.60
C MET A 90 7.69 -3.10 9.21
N HIS A 91 8.92 -3.10 8.72
CA HIS A 91 9.89 -2.03 8.94
C HIS A 91 10.19 -1.36 7.62
N VAL A 92 10.22 -0.03 7.59
CA VAL A 92 10.60 0.74 6.41
C VAL A 92 11.19 2.07 6.85
N GLU A 93 12.21 2.52 6.14
CA GLU A 93 12.71 3.89 6.25
C GLU A 93 12.29 4.69 5.01
N TRP A 94 11.88 5.93 5.24
CA TRP A 94 11.39 6.83 4.19
C TRP A 94 11.83 8.27 4.43
N ARG A 95 11.91 9.05 3.36
CA ARG A 95 12.13 10.50 3.44
C ARG A 95 11.51 11.21 2.25
N HIS A 96 10.96 12.38 2.49
CA HIS A 96 10.61 13.32 1.43
C HIS A 96 11.84 14.07 0.95
N LEU A 97 11.91 14.32 -0.35
CA LEU A 97 12.98 15.13 -0.98
C LEU A 97 12.52 16.55 -1.26
N GLU A 98 11.23 16.85 -1.06
CA GLU A 98 10.59 18.14 -1.31
C GLU A 98 9.68 18.50 -0.14
N LYS A 99 9.55 19.81 0.12
CA LYS A 99 8.65 20.33 1.15
C LYS A 99 7.19 20.10 0.80
N GLY A 100 6.37 19.85 1.81
CA GLY A 100 4.93 19.63 1.67
C GLY A 100 4.59 18.34 0.92
N GLY A 101 5.51 17.39 0.85
CA GLY A 101 5.27 16.11 0.20
C GLY A 101 4.18 15.31 0.88
N ASN A 102 3.44 14.55 0.05
CA ASN A 102 2.45 13.59 0.48
C ASN A 102 2.81 12.20 -0.06
N SER A 103 2.55 11.18 0.73
CA SER A 103 2.67 9.77 0.39
C SER A 103 2.06 8.92 1.50
N GLY A 104 1.92 7.63 1.25
CA GLY A 104 1.43 6.65 2.23
C GLY A 104 1.92 5.25 1.95
N ILE A 105 1.82 4.42 2.96
CA ILE A 105 1.85 2.96 2.79
C ILE A 105 0.46 2.47 3.10
N PHE A 106 -0.09 1.65 2.19
CA PHE A 106 -1.36 1.00 2.44
C PHE A 106 -1.12 -0.46 2.82
N VAL A 107 -1.90 -0.94 3.78
CA VAL A 107 -1.94 -2.34 4.19
C VAL A 107 -3.33 -2.93 3.95
N TRP A 108 -3.39 -4.23 3.66
CA TRP A 108 -4.62 -4.98 3.36
C TRP A 108 -5.42 -4.40 2.18
N CYS A 109 -4.69 -3.95 1.15
CA CYS A 109 -5.28 -3.30 -0.02
C CYS A 109 -5.95 -4.28 -0.97
N ASP A 110 -6.93 -3.75 -1.70
CA ASP A 110 -7.42 -4.37 -2.93
C ASP A 110 -6.35 -4.37 -4.03
N ALA A 111 -6.54 -5.26 -5.00
CA ALA A 111 -5.62 -5.40 -6.13
C ALA A 111 -5.67 -4.23 -7.10
N LYS A 112 -6.78 -3.50 -7.15
CA LYS A 112 -7.08 -2.41 -8.08
C LYS A 112 -7.29 -1.10 -7.35
N ALA A 113 -6.93 0.00 -7.98
CA ALA A 113 -7.23 1.34 -7.52
C ALA A 113 -8.58 1.83 -8.05
N ASP A 114 -9.24 2.68 -7.28
CA ASP A 114 -10.41 3.42 -7.76
C ASP A 114 -10.00 4.38 -8.88
N PRO A 115 -10.73 4.43 -10.00
CA PRO A 115 -10.34 5.26 -11.16
C PRO A 115 -10.32 6.77 -10.88
N LYS A 116 -11.08 7.26 -9.89
CA LYS A 116 -11.17 8.70 -9.58
C LYS A 116 -10.11 9.14 -8.58
N SER A 117 -10.05 8.46 -7.43
CA SER A 117 -9.03 8.74 -6.40
C SER A 117 -7.64 8.25 -6.80
N ARG A 118 -7.56 7.26 -7.69
CA ARG A 118 -6.35 6.56 -8.10
C ARG A 118 -5.69 5.74 -6.99
N LEU A 119 -6.38 5.57 -5.87
CA LEU A 119 -5.91 4.83 -4.69
C LEU A 119 -6.77 3.56 -4.48
N PRO A 120 -6.19 2.49 -3.95
CA PRO A 120 -6.94 1.28 -3.65
C PRO A 120 -7.77 1.45 -2.37
N MET A 121 -8.80 0.64 -2.22
CA MET A 121 -9.36 0.40 -0.89
C MET A 121 -8.30 -0.27 -0.02
N GLY A 122 -8.07 0.26 1.18
CA GLY A 122 -7.05 -0.26 2.10
C GLY A 122 -6.91 0.61 3.34
N MET A 123 -6.05 0.19 4.26
CA MET A 123 -5.71 0.95 5.45
C MET A 123 -4.43 1.74 5.22
N GLU A 124 -4.52 3.07 5.27
CA GLU A 124 -3.40 3.96 5.02
C GLU A 124 -2.64 4.31 6.29
N VAL A 125 -1.32 4.23 6.19
CA VAL A 125 -0.34 4.74 7.14
C VAL A 125 0.29 5.98 6.52
N GLN A 126 -0.20 7.14 6.93
CA GLN A 126 0.10 8.44 6.30
C GLN A 126 1.56 8.87 6.48
N MET A 127 2.14 9.40 5.41
CA MET A 127 3.51 9.93 5.36
C MET A 127 3.48 11.37 4.80
N LEU A 128 3.16 12.36 5.63
CA LEU A 128 3.22 13.77 5.23
C LEU A 128 4.55 14.41 5.63
N GLU A 129 5.06 15.29 4.78
CA GLU A 129 6.16 16.16 5.12
C GLU A 129 5.68 17.29 6.04
N LEU A 130 6.54 17.79 6.94
CA LEU A 130 6.17 18.70 8.03
C LEU A 130 5.57 20.04 7.53
N ASP A 131 6.03 20.56 6.41
CA ASP A 131 5.51 21.81 5.83
C ASP A 131 4.18 21.64 5.07
N TRP A 132 3.67 20.42 4.94
CA TRP A 132 2.41 20.16 4.23
C TRP A 132 1.26 21.00 4.80
N VAL A 133 1.17 21.13 6.12
CA VAL A 133 0.14 21.90 6.82
C VAL A 133 0.21 23.40 6.51
N ASN A 134 1.40 23.94 6.27
CA ASN A 134 1.61 25.33 5.92
C ASN A 134 1.25 25.60 4.45
N ILE A 135 1.70 24.71 3.57
CA ILE A 135 1.48 24.84 2.12
C ILE A 135 0.00 24.66 1.75
N ASN A 136 -0.70 23.78 2.49
CA ASN A 136 -2.12 23.50 2.28
C ASN A 136 -3.04 24.26 3.24
N ALA A 137 -2.60 25.39 3.79
CA ALA A 137 -3.43 26.26 4.61
C ALA A 137 -4.61 26.83 3.78
N VAL A 138 -5.80 26.85 4.37
CA VAL A 138 -7.00 27.44 3.77
C VAL A 138 -7.33 28.74 4.50
N ASP A 139 -7.50 29.84 3.76
CA ASP A 139 -7.77 31.17 4.30
C ASP A 139 -6.77 31.61 5.39
N GLY A 140 -5.49 31.30 5.18
CA GLY A 140 -4.41 31.60 6.12
C GLY A 140 -4.44 30.78 7.41
N LYS A 141 -5.34 29.80 7.51
CA LYS A 141 -5.40 28.88 8.63
C LYS A 141 -4.78 27.53 8.21
N GLN A 142 -3.81 27.08 8.98
CA GLN A 142 -3.30 25.71 8.85
C GLN A 142 -4.46 24.74 8.98
N GLN A 143 -4.44 23.67 8.19
CA GLN A 143 -5.33 22.54 8.41
C GLN A 143 -5.19 22.10 9.87
N PRO A 144 -6.27 21.67 10.55
CA PRO A 144 -6.22 21.23 11.96
C PRO A 144 -5.49 19.90 12.09
N ILE A 145 -4.23 19.92 11.75
CA ILE A 145 -3.39 18.75 11.59
C ILE A 145 -2.22 18.87 12.54
N ALA A 146 -2.49 18.67 13.81
CA ALA A 146 -1.44 18.19 14.66
C ALA A 146 -1.26 16.70 14.32
N TYR A 147 -0.05 16.31 13.89
CA TYR A 147 0.35 14.91 13.80
C TYR A 147 -0.20 14.10 12.61
N VAL A 148 -0.39 14.67 11.45
CA VAL A 148 -0.94 13.99 10.26
C VAL A 148 -0.01 12.90 9.71
N HIS A 149 1.30 13.13 9.79
CA HIS A 149 2.25 12.05 9.54
C HIS A 149 2.08 10.98 10.62
N GLY A 150 1.86 9.76 10.18
CA GLY A 150 1.52 8.64 11.06
C GLY A 150 0.05 8.61 11.48
N GLU A 151 -0.81 9.38 10.84
CA GLU A 151 -2.25 9.17 10.91
C GLU A 151 -2.62 7.83 10.27
N LEU A 152 -3.60 7.14 10.86
CA LEU A 152 -4.10 5.86 10.37
C LEU A 152 -5.57 6.01 9.99
N PHE A 153 -5.94 5.59 8.79
CA PHE A 153 -7.34 5.66 8.35
C PHE A 153 -7.63 4.72 7.19
N GLY A 154 -8.91 4.37 7.05
CA GLY A 154 -9.39 3.61 5.90
C GLY A 154 -9.57 4.51 4.68
N ALA A 155 -9.07 4.09 3.53
CA ALA A 155 -9.29 4.69 2.22
C ALA A 155 -10.22 3.79 1.39
N GLY A 156 -10.93 4.39 0.41
CA GLY A 156 -11.76 3.65 -0.56
C GLY A 156 -12.91 2.84 0.04
N GLY A 157 -13.40 3.23 1.22
CA GLY A 157 -14.48 2.51 1.91
C GLY A 157 -14.01 1.49 2.96
N MET A 158 -12.71 1.34 3.17
CA MET A 158 -12.17 0.58 4.28
C MET A 158 -12.55 1.25 5.60
N THR A 159 -13.07 0.49 6.56
CA THR A 159 -13.48 1.01 7.89
C THR A 159 -12.64 0.41 9.00
N ALA A 160 -12.47 1.16 10.10
CA ALA A 160 -11.82 0.72 11.33
C ALA A 160 -12.26 1.58 12.52
N SER A 161 -11.91 1.14 13.73
CA SER A 161 -12.10 1.92 14.96
C SER A 161 -10.79 2.61 15.34
N PRO A 162 -10.73 3.96 15.32
CA PRO A 162 -9.54 4.70 15.74
C PRO A 162 -9.36 4.63 17.26
N ASP A 163 -8.12 4.49 17.72
CA ASP A 163 -7.78 4.53 19.16
C ASP A 163 -7.56 5.97 19.66
N ASN A 164 -7.17 6.89 18.79
CA ASN A 164 -7.05 8.32 19.08
C ASN A 164 -7.83 9.13 18.02
N PRO A 165 -9.17 9.18 18.11
CA PRO A 165 -10.03 9.60 17.01
C PRO A 165 -9.91 11.07 16.62
N ARG A 166 -9.92 11.31 15.30
CA ARG A 166 -10.21 12.56 14.62
C ARG A 166 -11.19 12.24 13.48
N GLY A 167 -12.47 12.21 13.80
CA GLY A 167 -13.47 11.60 12.93
C GLY A 167 -13.19 10.10 12.78
N GLU A 168 -13.15 9.61 11.55
CA GLU A 168 -12.85 8.20 11.22
C GLU A 168 -11.35 7.87 11.20
N ARG A 169 -10.50 8.88 11.40
CA ARG A 169 -9.05 8.75 11.42
C ARG A 169 -8.52 8.63 12.84
N SER A 170 -7.44 7.90 13.03
CA SER A 170 -6.68 7.89 14.28
C SER A 170 -5.43 8.75 14.11
N LYS A 171 -5.32 9.83 14.88
CA LYS A 171 -4.17 10.74 14.84
C LYS A 171 -3.03 10.23 15.73
N SER A 172 -1.80 10.56 15.37
CA SER A 172 -0.64 10.28 16.22
C SER A 172 -0.72 10.99 17.55
N LEU A 173 -0.22 10.34 18.61
CA LEU A 173 -0.14 10.91 19.96
C LEU A 173 0.88 12.04 20.04
N GLU A 174 1.93 11.98 19.21
CA GLU A 174 2.96 13.01 19.12
C GLU A 174 3.59 13.05 17.74
N ASN A 175 4.16 14.19 17.35
CA ASN A 175 4.94 14.33 16.14
C ASN A 175 6.38 13.85 16.37
N ARG A 176 6.81 12.83 15.62
CA ARG A 176 8.17 12.29 15.67
C ARG A 176 8.86 12.28 14.32
N CYS A 177 8.20 12.73 13.26
CA CYS A 177 8.81 12.78 11.94
C CYS A 177 9.84 13.90 11.86
N LEU A 178 10.89 13.63 11.12
CA LEU A 178 11.92 14.57 10.71
C LEU A 178 11.55 15.19 9.36
N GLY A 179 12.12 16.35 9.05
CA GLY A 179 11.80 17.11 7.84
C GLY A 179 12.47 16.58 6.57
N VAL A 180 12.41 17.41 5.53
CA VAL A 180 12.95 17.13 4.19
C VAL A 180 14.40 16.64 4.25
N GLY A 181 14.66 15.54 3.53
CA GLY A 181 16.00 14.95 3.41
C GLY A 181 16.36 13.99 4.55
N GLU A 182 15.65 14.06 5.68
CA GLU A 182 15.94 13.24 6.84
C GLU A 182 15.20 11.90 6.80
N TRP A 183 15.88 10.82 7.16
CA TRP A 183 15.30 9.49 7.19
C TRP A 183 14.40 9.29 8.41
N ASN A 184 13.16 8.91 8.15
CA ASN A 184 12.20 8.46 9.15
C ASN A 184 12.07 6.94 9.11
N LYS A 185 11.84 6.32 10.25
CA LYS A 185 11.61 4.88 10.36
C LYS A 185 10.19 4.62 10.85
N TYR A 186 9.43 3.87 10.07
CA TYR A 186 8.15 3.29 10.50
C TYR A 186 8.34 1.82 10.89
N THR A 187 7.72 1.44 12.00
CA THR A 187 7.42 0.06 12.34
C THR A 187 5.92 -0.07 12.42
N VAL A 188 5.35 -0.87 11.54
CA VAL A 188 3.90 -1.11 11.43
C VAL A 188 3.63 -2.55 11.81
N VAL A 189 2.76 -2.77 12.80
CA VAL A 189 2.32 -4.10 13.24
C VAL A 189 0.88 -4.28 12.81
N CYS A 190 0.62 -5.26 11.97
CA CYS A 190 -0.70 -5.60 11.45
C CYS A 190 -1.07 -7.00 11.95
N VAL A 191 -2.05 -7.08 12.86
CA VAL A 191 -2.50 -8.36 13.43
C VAL A 191 -4.00 -8.31 13.67
N ASP A 192 -4.72 -9.26 13.09
CA ASP A 192 -6.16 -9.49 13.29
C ASP A 192 -7.01 -8.20 13.26
N GLY A 193 -6.83 -7.39 12.21
CA GLY A 193 -7.55 -6.13 12.03
C GLY A 193 -7.10 -4.97 12.91
N THR A 194 -6.00 -5.13 13.63
CA THR A 194 -5.34 -4.08 14.39
C THR A 194 -4.10 -3.61 13.65
N VAL A 195 -3.96 -2.29 13.48
CA VAL A 195 -2.73 -1.68 12.98
C VAL A 195 -2.14 -0.81 14.09
N LYS A 196 -0.86 -1.04 14.43
CA LYS A 196 -0.09 -0.21 15.36
C LYS A 196 1.10 0.39 14.64
N LEU A 197 1.38 1.66 14.92
CA LEU A 197 2.48 2.40 14.32
C LEU A 197 3.46 2.90 15.38
N ALA A 198 4.74 2.64 15.15
CA ALA A 198 5.83 3.34 15.81
C ALA A 198 6.60 4.19 14.78
N VAL A 199 6.92 5.43 15.17
CA VAL A 199 7.73 6.38 14.38
C VAL A 199 9.03 6.65 15.11
N ASN A 200 10.15 6.46 14.43
CA ASN A 200 11.49 6.69 14.98
C ASN A 200 11.68 6.04 16.38
N GLY A 201 11.24 4.77 16.46
CA GLY A 201 11.43 3.92 17.65
C GLY A 201 10.42 4.07 18.76
N LYS A 202 9.38 4.91 18.61
CA LYS A 202 8.34 5.09 19.63
C LYS A 202 6.95 4.87 19.07
N PHE A 203 6.11 4.12 19.79
CA PHE A 203 4.69 3.96 19.47
C PHE A 203 3.98 5.32 19.49
N VAL A 204 3.19 5.59 18.45
CA VAL A 204 2.49 6.87 18.29
C VAL A 204 1.02 6.71 17.93
N ASN A 205 0.58 5.57 17.37
CA ASN A 205 -0.79 5.46 16.88
C ASN A 205 -1.27 4.01 16.76
N SER A 206 -2.58 3.81 16.83
CA SER A 206 -3.23 2.54 16.50
C SER A 206 -4.67 2.70 16.06
N ILE A 207 -5.14 1.68 15.34
CA ILE A 207 -6.55 1.44 15.00
C ILE A 207 -6.87 -0.04 15.21
N ARG A 208 -8.16 -0.34 15.34
CA ARG A 208 -8.70 -1.69 15.55
C ARG A 208 -9.88 -1.97 14.64
N LEU A 209 -10.28 -3.23 14.57
CA LEU A 209 -11.50 -3.67 13.89
C LEU A 209 -11.53 -3.24 12.42
N ALA A 210 -10.40 -3.34 11.73
CA ALA A 210 -10.35 -3.12 10.31
C ALA A 210 -11.30 -4.08 9.59
N SER A 211 -12.06 -3.57 8.63
CA SER A 211 -13.07 -4.35 7.90
C SER A 211 -12.45 -5.42 6.99
N LYS A 212 -11.18 -5.27 6.62
CA LYS A 212 -10.37 -6.30 5.93
C LYS A 212 -9.08 -6.55 6.72
N ARG A 213 -8.60 -7.78 6.73
CA ARG A 213 -7.45 -8.22 7.54
C ARG A 213 -6.40 -8.97 6.74
N LYS A 214 -6.58 -9.06 5.41
CA LYS A 214 -5.65 -9.64 4.46
C LYS A 214 -5.79 -8.92 3.13
N GLY A 215 -4.65 -8.61 2.52
CA GLY A 215 -4.60 -7.92 1.24
C GLY A 215 -3.18 -7.57 0.85
N TYR A 216 -3.06 -6.77 -0.19
CA TYR A 216 -1.76 -6.33 -0.70
C TYR A 216 -1.18 -5.20 0.15
N LEU A 217 0.14 -5.05 0.09
CA LEU A 217 0.81 -3.82 0.50
C LEU A 217 0.90 -2.89 -0.71
N CYS A 218 0.66 -1.59 -0.52
CA CYS A 218 0.90 -0.61 -1.56
C CYS A 218 1.86 0.46 -1.07
N LEU A 219 2.70 0.95 -2.00
CA LEU A 219 3.49 2.17 -1.83
C LEU A 219 2.90 3.22 -2.76
N GLU A 220 2.73 4.43 -2.24
CA GLU A 220 2.10 5.52 -2.94
C GLU A 220 3.10 6.52 -3.51
N ALA A 221 2.77 7.05 -4.69
CA ALA A 221 3.37 8.22 -5.29
C ALA A 221 2.31 9.32 -5.33
N GLU A 222 2.49 10.43 -4.59
CA GLU A 222 1.47 11.48 -4.49
C GLU A 222 2.08 12.90 -4.50
N GLY A 223 2.44 13.35 -5.70
CA GLY A 223 2.73 14.75 -5.99
C GLY A 223 4.15 15.23 -5.64
N ALA A 224 4.93 14.48 -4.86
CA ALA A 224 6.27 14.89 -4.45
C ALA A 224 7.27 13.73 -4.51
N LYS A 225 8.54 14.07 -4.72
CA LYS A 225 9.61 13.07 -4.73
C LYS A 225 9.87 12.52 -3.34
N MET A 226 10.00 11.21 -3.28
CA MET A 226 10.19 10.47 -2.05
C MET A 226 11.16 9.31 -2.24
N GLU A 227 11.80 8.90 -1.17
CA GLU A 227 12.65 7.71 -1.14
C GLU A 227 12.26 6.78 -0.01
N PHE A 228 12.39 5.48 -0.30
CA PHE A 228 12.24 4.38 0.66
C PHE A 228 13.51 3.55 0.69
N ARG A 229 13.85 2.98 1.86
CA ARG A 229 14.91 1.97 2.00
C ARG A 229 14.62 1.03 3.16
N ASN A 230 15.39 -0.03 3.26
CA ASN A 230 15.34 -0.99 4.38
C ASN A 230 13.93 -1.56 4.65
N LEU A 231 13.12 -1.72 3.59
CA LEU A 231 11.81 -2.36 3.74
C LEU A 231 11.99 -3.83 4.09
N GLN A 232 11.40 -4.24 5.19
CA GLN A 232 11.38 -5.62 5.66
C GLN A 232 9.98 -5.98 6.15
N ILE A 233 9.49 -7.13 5.73
CA ILE A 233 8.27 -7.75 6.24
C ILE A 233 8.67 -8.99 7.03
N ILE A 234 8.15 -9.10 8.26
CA ILE A 234 8.22 -10.30 9.07
C ILE A 234 6.80 -10.87 9.12
N GLU A 235 6.56 -11.93 8.39
CA GLU A 235 5.27 -12.59 8.36
C GLU A 235 5.04 -13.35 9.68
N LEU A 236 3.87 -13.14 10.26
CA LEU A 236 3.40 -13.85 11.45
C LEU A 236 2.44 -14.95 11.03
N GLU A 237 2.17 -15.88 11.95
CA GLU A 237 1.19 -16.94 11.70
C GLU A 237 -0.16 -16.34 11.31
N PRO A 238 -0.87 -16.92 10.33
CA PRO A 238 -2.19 -16.45 9.95
C PRO A 238 -3.15 -16.59 11.12
N GLY A 239 -4.02 -15.60 11.26
CA GLY A 239 -5.13 -15.64 12.20
C GLY A 239 -6.34 -16.33 11.63
N MET A 240 -7.52 -15.95 12.12
CA MET A 240 -8.78 -16.46 11.61
C MET A 240 -9.05 -15.92 10.21
N ASP A 241 -9.05 -16.80 9.21
CA ASP A 241 -9.25 -16.46 7.80
C ASP A 241 -10.76 -16.45 7.50
N ARG A 242 -11.40 -15.30 7.66
CA ARG A 242 -12.82 -15.11 7.30
C ARG A 242 -12.93 -14.46 5.94
N PRO A 243 -13.76 -14.98 5.02
CA PRO A 243 -13.91 -14.42 3.68
C PRO A 243 -14.22 -12.92 3.66
N GLU A 244 -15.03 -12.44 4.59
CA GLU A 244 -15.41 -11.03 4.69
C GLU A 244 -14.28 -10.07 5.08
N PHE A 245 -13.16 -10.61 5.57
CA PHE A 245 -11.97 -9.82 5.93
C PHE A 245 -10.82 -9.93 4.93
N VAL A 246 -11.00 -10.70 3.88
CA VAL A 246 -10.01 -10.89 2.83
C VAL A 246 -10.36 -10.00 1.64
N VAL A 247 -9.38 -9.37 1.02
CA VAL A 247 -9.58 -8.64 -0.24
C VAL A 247 -9.70 -9.63 -1.40
N ASP A 248 -10.40 -9.23 -2.44
CA ASP A 248 -10.51 -10.03 -3.64
C ASP A 248 -9.14 -10.18 -4.32
N ALA A 249 -8.80 -11.39 -4.71
CA ALA A 249 -7.68 -11.63 -5.60
C ALA A 249 -8.02 -11.16 -7.02
N LEU A 250 -7.00 -10.92 -7.83
CA LEU A 250 -7.17 -10.58 -9.26
C LEU A 250 -7.65 -11.76 -10.09
#